data_220ebd309f7536c4567871c086d36183
#
_entry.id   220ebd309f7536c4567871c086d36183
#
_cell.length_a   1.000
_cell.length_b   1.000
_cell.length_c   1.000
_cell.angle_alpha   90.00
_cell.angle_beta   90.00
_cell.angle_gamma   90.00
#
_symmetry.space_group_name_H-M   'P 1'
#
loop_
_entity.id
_entity.type
_entity.pdbx_description
1 polymer ?
#
loop_
_entity_poly.entity_id
_entity_poly.type
_entity_poly.pdbx_seq_one_letter_code
_entity_poly.pdbx_strand_id
1 'polypeptide(L)'
;MSFDWKKPTTQMLGRWQPWHDGHTALFKKALAETGQVCIMIRDVGGIVGEDAGGGRTAKQDDNPFDYDTVVQNIKDGLATHGVTYGVEYIIMQVPNIVDISYGRGVGYTFTQHDLGEKIHDISATKIRAKLREEGKL
;
A
#
# COMPACT_ATOMS: atom_id res chain seq x y z
N MET A 1 -9.78 21.31 4.14
CA MET A 1 -9.16 21.26 2.80
C MET A 1 -9.37 19.89 2.20
N SER A 2 -9.51 19.83 0.89
CA SER A 2 -9.76 18.57 0.18
C SER A 2 -8.53 18.14 -0.60
N PHE A 3 -8.41 16.83 -0.86
CA PHE A 3 -7.42 16.31 -1.77
C PHE A 3 -7.58 16.97 -3.15
N ASP A 4 -6.48 17.46 -3.72
CA ASP A 4 -6.51 18.18 -4.99
C ASP A 4 -5.85 17.33 -6.09
N TRP A 5 -6.66 16.89 -7.05
CA TRP A 5 -6.20 16.02 -8.14
C TRP A 5 -5.14 16.67 -9.04
N LYS A 6 -5.02 17.98 -9.01
CA LYS A 6 -4.07 18.73 -9.87
C LYS A 6 -2.74 19.00 -9.20
N LYS A 7 -2.64 18.81 -7.89
CA LYS A 7 -1.39 19.03 -7.17
C LYS A 7 -0.46 17.84 -7.27
N PRO A 8 0.85 18.06 -7.14
CA PRO A 8 1.79 16.96 -7.05
C PRO A 8 1.37 15.95 -6.00
N THR A 9 1.39 14.69 -6.36
CA THR A 9 0.90 13.60 -5.53
C THR A 9 1.90 12.46 -5.54
N THR A 10 2.15 11.86 -4.39
CA THR A 10 2.99 10.68 -4.29
C THR A 10 2.13 9.43 -4.40
N GLN A 11 2.57 8.47 -5.20
CA GLN A 11 1.90 7.20 -5.39
C GLN A 11 2.49 6.16 -4.45
N MET A 12 1.62 5.40 -3.78
CA MET A 12 2.00 4.18 -3.07
C MET A 12 1.24 3.01 -3.69
N LEU A 13 1.95 2.12 -4.35
CA LEU A 13 1.35 0.96 -5.04
C LEU A 13 1.66 -0.31 -4.25
N GLY A 14 0.65 -1.09 -3.92
CA GLY A 14 0.84 -2.34 -3.21
C GLY A 14 -0.43 -3.16 -3.08
N ARG A 15 -0.33 -4.29 -2.39
CA ARG A 15 -1.47 -5.17 -2.11
C ARG A 15 -2.09 -4.89 -0.75
N TRP A 16 -1.26 -4.44 0.22
CA TRP A 16 -1.66 -4.06 1.57
C TRP A 16 -2.41 -5.19 2.31
N GLN A 17 -1.74 -6.34 2.47
CA GLN A 17 -2.36 -7.58 2.98
C GLN A 17 -1.74 -8.10 4.29
N PRO A 18 -1.95 -7.45 5.45
CA PRO A 18 -2.70 -6.22 5.67
C PRO A 18 -1.81 -4.98 5.69
N TRP A 19 -2.43 -3.81 5.74
CA TRP A 19 -1.75 -2.57 6.09
C TRP A 19 -1.20 -2.69 7.50
N HIS A 20 0.03 -2.23 7.72
CA HIS A 20 0.67 -2.30 9.03
C HIS A 20 1.50 -1.05 9.31
N ASP A 21 2.14 -1.00 10.47
CA ASP A 21 2.90 0.18 10.91
C ASP A 21 4.05 0.55 9.97
N GLY A 22 4.66 -0.45 9.31
CA GLY A 22 5.66 -0.19 8.29
C GLY A 22 5.10 0.58 7.12
N HIS A 23 3.89 0.25 6.69
CA HIS A 23 3.20 0.98 5.63
C HIS A 23 2.83 2.40 6.06
N THR A 24 2.41 2.57 7.32
CA THR A 24 2.14 3.89 7.87
C THR A 24 3.40 4.76 7.91
N ALA A 25 4.54 4.19 8.28
CA ALA A 25 5.81 4.89 8.27
C ALA A 25 6.19 5.33 6.84
N LEU A 26 6.00 4.43 5.86
CA LEU A 26 6.22 4.77 4.45
C LEU A 26 5.27 5.87 4.00
N PHE A 27 4.00 5.80 4.39
CA PHE A 27 3.02 6.83 4.07
C PHE A 27 3.46 8.20 4.57
N LYS A 28 3.96 8.29 5.79
CA LYS A 28 4.43 9.56 6.35
C LYS A 28 5.58 10.15 5.54
N LYS A 29 6.51 9.30 5.09
CA LYS A 29 7.61 9.74 4.22
C LYS A 29 7.09 10.20 2.86
N ALA A 30 6.15 9.45 2.27
CA ALA A 30 5.53 9.81 1.00
C ALA A 30 4.77 11.13 1.11
N LEU A 31 4.03 11.33 2.19
CA LEU A 31 3.29 12.56 2.45
C LEU A 31 4.23 13.76 2.54
N ALA A 32 5.40 13.60 3.15
CA ALA A 32 6.40 14.65 3.26
C ALA A 32 6.98 15.07 1.91
N GLU A 33 6.95 14.18 0.90
CA GLU A 33 7.47 14.49 -0.43
C GLU A 33 6.60 15.50 -1.19
N THR A 34 5.29 15.34 -1.15
CA THR A 34 4.38 16.13 -1.99
C THR A 34 3.21 16.76 -1.24
N GLY A 35 2.96 16.36 0.00
CA GLY A 35 1.85 16.89 0.79
C GLY A 35 0.54 16.13 0.61
N GLN A 36 0.46 15.21 -0.34
CA GLN A 36 -0.71 14.33 -0.49
C GLN A 36 -0.29 13.02 -1.16
N VAL A 37 -1.05 11.96 -0.89
CA VAL A 37 -0.70 10.60 -1.32
C VAL A 37 -1.90 9.91 -1.97
N CYS A 38 -1.66 9.23 -3.08
CA CYS A 38 -2.61 8.31 -3.69
C CYS A 38 -2.18 6.88 -3.36
N ILE A 39 -2.97 6.21 -2.54
CA ILE A 39 -2.71 4.81 -2.19
C ILE A 39 -3.44 3.93 -3.20
N MET A 40 -2.68 3.20 -3.98
CA MET A 40 -3.20 2.32 -5.03
C MET A 40 -3.17 0.88 -4.56
N ILE A 41 -4.32 0.22 -4.63
CA ILE A 41 -4.46 -1.18 -4.24
C ILE A 41 -4.50 -2.03 -5.50
N ARG A 42 -3.47 -2.86 -5.68
CA ARG A 42 -3.41 -3.79 -6.82
C ARG A 42 -4.51 -4.82 -6.69
N ASP A 43 -5.26 -5.02 -7.77
CA ASP A 43 -6.28 -6.06 -7.82
C ASP A 43 -5.61 -7.40 -8.08
N VAL A 44 -5.52 -8.21 -7.03
CA VAL A 44 -5.00 -9.57 -7.10
C VAL A 44 -6.07 -10.58 -6.66
N GLY A 45 -7.30 -10.13 -6.58
CA GLY A 45 -8.44 -10.97 -6.21
C GLY A 45 -8.65 -12.08 -7.24
N GLY A 46 -8.89 -13.31 -6.76
CA GLY A 46 -9.16 -14.42 -7.64
C GLY A 46 -7.94 -15.02 -8.35
N ILE A 47 -6.74 -14.53 -8.09
CA ILE A 47 -5.54 -15.15 -8.66
C ILE A 47 -5.36 -16.53 -8.09
N VAL A 48 -5.21 -17.50 -8.99
CA VAL A 48 -4.93 -18.89 -8.64
C VAL A 48 -3.59 -19.25 -9.28
N GLY A 49 -2.68 -19.79 -8.49
CA GLY A 49 -1.36 -20.17 -8.99
C GLY A 49 -0.26 -19.41 -8.27
N GLU A 50 0.89 -19.33 -8.92
CA GLU A 50 2.10 -18.97 -8.22
C GLU A 50 2.56 -17.54 -8.38
N ASP A 51 2.09 -16.84 -9.39
CA ASP A 51 2.70 -15.55 -9.73
C ASP A 51 1.68 -14.49 -10.10
N ALA A 52 1.55 -13.50 -9.22
CA ALA A 52 0.80 -12.27 -9.52
C ALA A 52 1.72 -11.21 -10.14
N GLY A 53 2.97 -11.53 -10.43
CA GLY A 53 3.95 -10.61 -10.99
C GLY A 53 4.72 -9.84 -9.92
N GLY A 54 5.51 -8.87 -10.35
CA GLY A 54 6.27 -8.01 -9.45
C GLY A 54 7.44 -8.70 -8.76
N GLY A 55 7.96 -9.80 -9.32
CA GLY A 55 9.10 -10.52 -8.77
C GLY A 55 8.81 -11.35 -7.54
N ARG A 56 7.53 -11.51 -7.18
CA ARG A 56 7.11 -12.32 -6.04
C ARG A 56 5.99 -13.26 -6.45
N THR A 57 6.03 -14.46 -5.89
CA THR A 57 4.91 -15.38 -5.94
C THR A 57 3.78 -14.78 -5.11
N ALA A 58 2.60 -14.65 -5.71
CA ALA A 58 1.43 -14.19 -4.97
C ALA A 58 0.31 -15.20 -5.18
N LYS A 59 0.12 -16.03 -4.18
CA LYS A 59 -0.99 -16.98 -4.13
C LYS A 59 -2.16 -16.31 -3.45
N GLN A 60 -3.35 -16.88 -3.59
CA GLN A 60 -4.51 -16.36 -2.88
C GLN A 60 -4.33 -16.40 -1.36
N ASP A 61 -3.53 -17.33 -0.85
CA ASP A 61 -3.18 -17.38 0.58
C ASP A 61 -2.43 -16.12 1.04
N ASP A 62 -1.73 -15.46 0.13
CA ASP A 62 -1.01 -14.22 0.42
C ASP A 62 -1.93 -13.00 0.35
N ASN A 63 -3.17 -13.17 -0.10
CA ASN A 63 -4.13 -12.11 -0.30
C ASN A 63 -5.48 -12.47 0.37
N PRO A 64 -5.48 -12.70 1.71
CA PRO A 64 -6.69 -13.16 2.40
C PRO A 64 -7.76 -12.08 2.57
N PHE A 65 -7.42 -10.81 2.38
CA PHE A 65 -8.34 -9.69 2.60
C PHE A 65 -8.92 -9.21 1.27
N ASP A 66 -10.24 -9.03 1.22
CA ASP A 66 -10.88 -8.44 0.05
C ASP A 66 -10.63 -6.93 0.00
N TYR A 67 -11.03 -6.29 -1.10
CA TYR A 67 -10.79 -4.87 -1.32
C TYR A 67 -11.37 -4.01 -0.20
N ASP A 68 -12.62 -4.25 0.17
CA ASP A 68 -13.28 -3.42 1.19
C ASP A 68 -12.58 -3.54 2.54
N THR A 69 -12.12 -4.73 2.89
CA THR A 69 -11.36 -4.96 4.12
C THR A 69 -10.01 -4.23 4.07
N VAL A 70 -9.33 -4.31 2.95
CA VAL A 70 -8.05 -3.60 2.76
C VAL A 70 -8.25 -2.09 2.92
N VAL A 71 -9.27 -1.54 2.28
CA VAL A 71 -9.59 -0.10 2.40
C VAL A 71 -9.83 0.28 3.85
N GLN A 72 -10.63 -0.51 4.58
CA GLN A 72 -10.94 -0.20 5.97
C GLN A 72 -9.70 -0.29 6.85
N ASN A 73 -8.86 -1.29 6.64
CA ASN A 73 -7.61 -1.44 7.39
C ASN A 73 -6.69 -0.23 7.19
N ILE A 74 -6.61 0.29 5.97
CA ILE A 74 -5.82 1.49 5.68
C ILE A 74 -6.38 2.69 6.40
N LYS A 75 -7.70 2.93 6.29
CA LYS A 75 -8.35 4.06 6.94
C LYS A 75 -8.19 4.00 8.45
N ASP A 76 -8.37 2.84 9.05
CA ASP A 76 -8.23 2.65 10.50
C ASP A 76 -6.79 2.90 10.95
N GLY A 77 -5.82 2.35 10.20
CA GLY A 77 -4.41 2.52 10.53
C GLY A 77 -3.96 3.97 10.44
N LEU A 78 -4.44 4.71 9.45
CA LEU A 78 -4.06 6.10 9.25
C LEU A 78 -4.82 7.06 10.17
N ALA A 79 -6.05 6.73 10.56
CA ALA A 79 -6.84 7.59 11.43
C ALA A 79 -6.16 7.87 12.76
N THR A 80 -5.41 6.91 13.30
CA THR A 80 -4.69 7.07 14.56
C THR A 80 -3.54 8.06 14.45
N HIS A 81 -3.15 8.45 13.23
CA HIS A 81 -2.06 9.38 12.95
C HIS A 81 -2.55 10.76 12.51
N GLY A 82 -3.85 11.03 12.65
CA GLY A 82 -4.40 12.35 12.43
C GLY A 82 -4.60 12.74 10.96
N VAL A 83 -4.56 11.78 10.04
CA VAL A 83 -4.82 12.05 8.62
C VAL A 83 -6.21 11.54 8.24
N THR A 84 -6.83 12.22 7.29
CA THR A 84 -8.21 11.98 6.92
C THR A 84 -8.34 11.61 5.46
N TYR A 85 -9.08 10.54 5.18
CA TYR A 85 -9.40 10.14 3.81
C TYR A 85 -10.09 11.30 3.07
N GLY A 86 -9.61 11.58 1.86
CA GLY A 86 -10.13 12.68 1.05
C GLY A 86 -9.48 14.02 1.34
N VAL A 87 -8.55 14.08 2.26
CA VAL A 87 -7.78 15.30 2.59
C VAL A 87 -6.32 15.09 2.27
N GLU A 88 -5.59 14.32 3.08
CA GLU A 88 -4.18 14.06 2.85
C GLU A 88 -3.97 12.89 1.89
N TYR A 89 -4.95 12.04 1.70
CA TYR A 89 -4.81 10.88 0.82
C TYR A 89 -6.15 10.44 0.22
N ILE A 90 -6.04 9.71 -0.88
CA ILE A 90 -7.15 8.96 -1.47
C ILE A 90 -6.71 7.52 -1.67
N ILE A 91 -7.68 6.63 -1.86
CA ILE A 91 -7.45 5.21 -2.12
C ILE A 91 -8.12 4.85 -3.44
N MET A 92 -7.40 4.15 -4.31
CA MET A 92 -7.95 3.68 -5.59
C MET A 92 -7.61 2.20 -5.79
N GLN A 93 -8.55 1.46 -6.35
CA GLN A 93 -8.25 0.14 -6.89
C GLN A 93 -7.64 0.31 -8.28
N VAL A 94 -6.57 -0.43 -8.53
CA VAL A 94 -5.91 -0.43 -9.85
C VAL A 94 -5.72 -1.88 -10.30
N PRO A 95 -5.53 -2.11 -11.61
CA PRO A 95 -5.20 -3.45 -12.09
C PRO A 95 -3.96 -4.02 -11.41
N ASN A 96 -3.66 -5.28 -11.65
CA ASN A 96 -2.46 -5.93 -11.12
C ASN A 96 -1.20 -5.38 -11.79
N ILE A 97 -0.85 -4.15 -11.44
CA ILE A 97 0.29 -3.42 -12.01
C ILE A 97 1.58 -4.00 -11.46
N VAL A 98 2.49 -4.40 -12.35
CA VAL A 98 3.78 -4.98 -11.98
C VAL A 98 4.95 -4.25 -12.64
N ASP A 99 4.68 -3.30 -13.52
CA ASP A 99 5.71 -2.50 -14.17
C ASP A 99 5.24 -1.06 -14.29
N ILE A 100 6.19 -0.14 -14.13
CA ILE A 100 5.95 1.29 -14.31
C ILE A 100 6.90 1.76 -15.40
N SER A 101 6.35 2.01 -16.60
CA SER A 101 7.13 2.41 -17.75
C SER A 101 6.92 3.87 -18.06
N TYR A 102 8.00 4.55 -18.44
CA TYR A 102 7.91 5.95 -18.85
C TYR A 102 8.90 6.19 -20.00
N GLY A 103 8.55 7.13 -20.91
CA GLY A 103 9.38 7.42 -22.07
C GLY A 103 10.43 8.50 -21.82
N ARG A 104 10.12 9.48 -20.99
CA ARG A 104 11.02 10.57 -20.68
C ARG A 104 10.95 10.86 -19.18
N GLY A 105 12.12 11.03 -18.55
CA GLY A 105 12.20 11.32 -17.12
C GLY A 105 11.88 12.78 -16.79
N VAL A 106 10.71 13.26 -17.19
CA VAL A 106 10.32 14.66 -17.04
C VAL A 106 9.43 14.82 -15.82
N GLY A 107 10.01 15.17 -14.70
CA GLY A 107 9.28 15.50 -13.48
C GLY A 107 8.83 14.30 -12.63
N TYR A 108 9.16 13.06 -13.05
CA TYR A 108 8.85 11.89 -12.24
C TYR A 108 10.05 11.47 -11.42
N THR A 109 9.79 11.11 -10.15
CA THR A 109 10.83 10.61 -9.26
C THR A 109 10.43 9.24 -8.72
N PHE A 110 11.43 8.42 -8.44
CA PHE A 110 11.27 7.11 -7.80
C PHE A 110 12.10 7.15 -6.53
N THR A 111 11.44 7.19 -5.38
CA THR A 111 12.12 7.34 -4.10
C THR A 111 11.98 6.08 -3.28
N GLN A 112 13.11 5.49 -2.91
CA GLN A 112 13.14 4.40 -1.95
C GLN A 112 13.48 4.99 -0.59
N HIS A 113 12.59 4.78 0.39
CA HIS A 113 12.78 5.29 1.74
C HIS A 113 13.40 4.24 2.64
N ASP A 114 14.46 4.63 3.36
CA ASP A 114 15.01 3.82 4.43
C ASP A 114 14.25 4.17 5.72
N LEU A 115 13.46 3.22 6.20
CA LEU A 115 12.59 3.41 7.35
C LEU A 115 13.22 2.90 8.65
N GLY A 116 14.46 2.36 8.58
CA GLY A 116 15.14 1.81 9.75
C GLY A 116 14.82 0.33 9.96
N GLU A 117 15.70 -0.34 10.69
CA GLU A 117 15.65 -1.79 10.88
C GLU A 117 14.35 -2.26 11.54
N LYS A 118 13.89 -1.55 12.56
CA LYS A 118 12.66 -1.93 13.26
C LYS A 118 11.45 -1.94 12.35
N ILE A 119 11.36 -0.98 11.42
CA ILE A 119 10.26 -0.89 10.48
C ILE A 119 10.39 -1.97 9.41
N HIS A 120 11.60 -2.21 8.91
CA HIS A 120 11.84 -3.23 7.90
C HIS A 120 11.56 -4.65 8.41
N ASP A 121 11.65 -4.86 9.71
CA ASP A 121 11.32 -6.15 10.32
C ASP A 121 9.82 -6.42 10.38
N ILE A 122 8.99 -5.40 10.25
CA ILE A 122 7.55 -5.58 10.18
C ILE A 122 7.21 -6.18 8.81
N SER A 123 6.48 -7.28 8.81
CA SER A 123 6.19 -8.03 7.59
C SER A 123 4.74 -8.47 7.56
N ALA A 124 4.06 -8.20 6.44
CA ALA A 124 2.71 -8.67 6.23
C ALA A 124 2.64 -10.20 6.24
N THR A 125 3.69 -10.87 5.76
CA THR A 125 3.79 -12.34 5.81
C THR A 125 3.78 -12.83 7.25
N LYS A 126 4.56 -12.21 8.12
CA LYS A 126 4.60 -12.55 9.55
C LYS A 126 3.26 -12.27 10.22
N ILE A 127 2.64 -11.14 9.89
CA ILE A 127 1.34 -10.77 10.44
C ILE A 127 0.28 -11.78 10.04
N ARG A 128 0.23 -12.16 8.77
CA ARG A 128 -0.73 -13.18 8.29
C ARG A 128 -0.51 -14.51 8.98
N ALA A 129 0.74 -14.94 9.14
CA ALA A 129 1.07 -16.18 9.82
C ALA A 129 0.55 -16.18 11.27
N LYS A 130 0.77 -15.07 11.97
CA LYS A 130 0.29 -14.90 13.34
C LYS A 130 -1.22 -14.94 13.43
N LEU A 131 -1.92 -14.28 12.51
CA LEU A 131 -3.37 -14.27 12.48
C LEU A 131 -3.94 -15.67 12.24
N ARG A 132 -3.32 -16.47 11.39
CA ARG A 132 -3.73 -17.87 11.16
C ARG A 132 -3.50 -18.73 12.39
N GLU A 133 -2.37 -18.53 13.06
CA GLU A 133 -2.04 -19.23 14.30
C GLU A 133 -3.04 -18.91 15.41
N GLU A 134 -3.52 -17.68 15.46
CA GLU A 134 -4.52 -17.23 16.43
C GLU A 134 -5.96 -17.57 16.03
N GLY A 135 -6.16 -18.18 14.87
CA GLY A 135 -7.48 -18.53 14.36
C GLY A 135 -8.29 -17.36 13.82
N LYS A 136 -7.64 -16.25 13.48
CA LYS A 136 -8.31 -15.05 12.96
C LYS A 136 -8.33 -14.98 11.44
N LEU A 137 -7.60 -15.87 10.78
CA LEU A 137 -7.62 -16.07 9.34
C LEU A 137 -7.92 -17.51 8.98
#